data_232bd038fd4ea898e602fceb13c5a200
#
_entry.id   232bd038fd4ea898e602fceb13c5a200
#
_cell.length_a   1.000
_cell.length_b   1.000
_cell.length_c   1.000
_cell.angle_alpha   90.00
_cell.angle_beta   90.00
_cell.angle_gamma   90.00
#
_symmetry.space_group_name_H-M   'P 1'
#
loop_
_entity.id
_entity.type
_entity.pdbx_description
1 polymer ?
#
loop_
_entity_poly.entity_id
_entity_poly.type
_entity_poly.pdbx_seq_one_letter_code
_entity_poly.pdbx_strand_id
1 'polypeptide(L)'
;MTMKKCCILFNQPLEGALADELDVLEQVEYIGENLEKLGILVYTRGITSNFMNEVAEVAAEKPDFVFNLVESINNKGELCYFVPALLNMYSIPYSGNPLEALFLTTSKALTAKILKEHDLATPLTYLPSQVNLLKPG
;
A
#
# COMPACT_ATOMS: atom_id res chain seq x y z
N MET A 1 -16.66 -23.18 -14.48
CA MET A 1 -15.90 -21.92 -14.20
C MET A 1 -15.10 -22.14 -12.94
N THR A 2 -13.78 -22.01 -12.98
CA THR A 2 -12.97 -22.07 -11.76
C THR A 2 -13.23 -20.80 -10.94
N MET A 3 -13.49 -20.97 -9.65
CA MET A 3 -13.68 -19.86 -8.72
C MET A 3 -12.37 -19.09 -8.60
N LYS A 4 -12.41 -17.76 -8.73
CA LYS A 4 -11.23 -16.93 -8.55
C LYS A 4 -10.79 -16.89 -7.09
N LYS A 5 -9.48 -16.82 -6.85
CA LYS A 5 -8.85 -16.76 -5.53
C LYS A 5 -8.21 -15.41 -5.31
N CYS A 6 -8.56 -14.74 -4.21
CA CYS A 6 -8.02 -13.44 -3.80
C CYS A 6 -7.30 -13.56 -2.47
N CYS A 7 -6.11 -12.96 -2.35
CA CYS A 7 -5.48 -12.67 -1.07
C CYS A 7 -5.76 -11.21 -0.69
N ILE A 8 -6.30 -10.95 0.51
CA ILE A 8 -6.30 -9.60 1.09
C ILE A 8 -5.01 -9.45 1.88
N LEU A 9 -4.16 -8.52 1.43
CA LEU A 9 -2.86 -8.23 2.01
C LEU A 9 -2.93 -6.93 2.80
N PHE A 10 -2.53 -6.93 4.06
CA PHE A 10 -2.70 -5.79 4.96
C PHE A 10 -1.55 -5.69 5.96
N ASN A 11 -1.36 -4.53 6.60
CA ASN A 11 -0.41 -4.40 7.69
C ASN A 11 -0.93 -5.15 8.92
N GLN A 12 -0.14 -6.12 9.42
CA GLN A 12 -0.51 -6.86 10.63
C GLN A 12 -0.39 -5.94 11.85
N PRO A 13 -1.50 -5.63 12.55
CA PRO A 13 -1.42 -4.88 13.80
C PRO A 13 -0.57 -5.63 14.84
N LEU A 14 0.25 -4.88 15.59
CA LEU A 14 1.04 -5.42 16.68
C LEU A 14 0.21 -5.56 17.96
N GLU A 15 0.71 -6.33 18.92
CA GLU A 15 0.11 -6.40 20.26
C GLU A 15 0.14 -5.00 20.91
N GLY A 16 -1.02 -4.50 21.34
CA GLY A 16 -1.16 -3.15 21.88
C GLY A 16 -1.29 -2.05 20.83
N ALA A 17 -1.59 -2.40 19.57
CA ALA A 17 -1.87 -1.46 18.49
C ALA A 17 -2.95 -0.43 18.87
N LEU A 18 -2.83 0.79 18.37
CA LEU A 18 -3.81 1.86 18.57
C LEU A 18 -5.09 1.58 17.76
N ALA A 19 -6.18 2.28 18.10
CA ALA A 19 -7.48 2.05 17.46
C ALA A 19 -7.44 2.27 15.94
N ASP A 20 -6.73 3.27 15.46
CA ASP A 20 -6.53 3.56 14.04
C ASP A 20 -5.73 2.47 13.30
N GLU A 21 -4.81 1.79 14.00
CA GLU A 21 -4.10 0.63 13.44
C GLU A 21 -5.00 -0.62 13.36
N LEU A 22 -6.04 -0.69 14.20
CA LEU A 22 -7.02 -1.78 14.19
C LEU A 22 -8.09 -1.63 13.11
N ASP A 23 -8.33 -0.41 12.62
CA ASP A 23 -9.32 -0.11 11.57
C ASP A 23 -9.07 -0.94 10.29
N VAL A 24 -7.83 -1.33 10.03
CA VAL A 24 -7.51 -2.21 8.90
C VAL A 24 -8.19 -3.57 9.00
N LEU A 25 -8.43 -4.08 10.21
CA LEU A 25 -9.10 -5.37 10.38
C LEU A 25 -10.58 -5.30 9.99
N GLU A 26 -11.26 -4.19 10.29
CA GLU A 26 -12.63 -3.93 9.83
C GLU A 26 -12.68 -3.82 8.29
N GLN A 27 -11.68 -3.17 7.69
CA GLN A 27 -11.58 -3.11 6.23
C GLN A 27 -11.38 -4.50 5.60
N VAL A 28 -10.52 -5.33 6.19
CA VAL A 28 -10.27 -6.70 5.74
C VAL A 28 -11.56 -7.52 5.78
N GLU A 29 -12.30 -7.46 6.89
CA GLU A 29 -13.57 -8.17 7.05
C GLU A 29 -14.61 -7.70 6.02
N TYR A 30 -14.81 -6.37 5.92
CA TYR A 30 -15.77 -5.78 4.98
C TYR A 30 -15.47 -6.13 3.52
N ILE A 31 -14.20 -6.06 3.11
CA ILE A 31 -13.77 -6.40 1.75
C ILE A 31 -13.93 -7.90 1.52
N GLY A 32 -13.53 -8.72 2.48
CA GLY A 32 -13.65 -10.18 2.41
C GLY A 32 -15.07 -10.62 2.16
N GLU A 33 -16.01 -10.17 3.00
CA GLU A 33 -17.44 -10.47 2.84
C GLU A 33 -17.99 -10.08 1.46
N ASN A 34 -17.58 -8.91 0.93
CA ASN A 34 -18.09 -8.46 -0.36
C ASN A 34 -17.48 -9.25 -1.53
N LEU A 35 -16.22 -9.63 -1.45
CA LEU A 35 -15.59 -10.50 -2.44
C LEU A 35 -16.21 -11.91 -2.43
N GLU A 36 -16.51 -12.47 -1.26
CA GLU A 36 -17.19 -13.77 -1.12
C GLU A 36 -18.61 -13.74 -1.70
N LYS A 37 -19.37 -12.66 -1.48
CA LYS A 37 -20.68 -12.44 -2.12
C LYS A 37 -20.60 -12.42 -3.65
N LEU A 38 -19.44 -12.06 -4.21
CA LEU A 38 -19.16 -12.12 -5.65
C LEU A 38 -18.66 -13.50 -6.12
N GLY A 39 -18.64 -14.50 -5.24
CA GLY A 39 -18.19 -15.86 -5.56
C GLY A 39 -16.66 -15.99 -5.68
N ILE A 40 -15.91 -15.13 -5.01
CA ILE A 40 -14.44 -15.17 -4.96
C ILE A 40 -14.02 -15.90 -3.69
N LEU A 41 -13.08 -16.84 -3.80
CA LEU A 41 -12.44 -17.47 -2.64
C LEU A 41 -11.46 -16.48 -2.02
N VAL A 42 -11.69 -16.09 -0.76
CA VAL A 42 -10.87 -15.09 -0.07
C VAL A 42 -10.03 -15.75 1.02
N TYR A 43 -8.80 -15.31 1.15
CA TYR A 43 -7.95 -15.52 2.31
C TYR A 43 -7.15 -14.25 2.62
N THR A 44 -6.62 -14.16 3.82
CA THR A 44 -5.95 -12.96 4.32
C THR A 44 -4.49 -13.25 4.67
N ARG A 45 -3.62 -12.26 4.51
CA ARG A 45 -2.22 -12.32 4.95
C ARG A 45 -1.80 -10.98 5.55
N GLY A 46 -1.42 -10.99 6.82
CA GLY A 46 -0.80 -9.84 7.47
C GLY A 46 0.66 -9.69 7.07
N ILE A 47 1.08 -8.46 6.83
CA ILE A 47 2.47 -8.08 6.50
C ILE A 47 3.14 -7.51 7.73
N THR A 48 4.33 -8.01 8.02
CA THR A 48 5.20 -7.59 9.11
C THR A 48 6.53 -7.06 8.58
N SER A 49 7.55 -6.98 9.43
CA SER A 49 8.93 -6.70 9.00
C SER A 49 9.51 -7.79 8.07
N ASN A 50 8.89 -8.98 8.05
CA ASN A 50 9.30 -10.10 7.19
C ASN A 50 8.55 -10.12 5.84
N PHE A 51 8.07 -8.97 5.40
CA PHE A 51 7.18 -8.80 4.24
C PHE A 51 7.66 -9.48 2.94
N MET A 52 8.96 -9.57 2.71
CA MET A 52 9.50 -10.24 1.52
C MET A 52 9.13 -11.73 1.49
N ASN A 53 9.28 -12.43 2.62
CA ASN A 53 8.92 -13.84 2.72
C ASN A 53 7.41 -14.03 2.71
N GLU A 54 6.67 -13.15 3.40
CA GLU A 54 5.21 -13.19 3.46
C GLU A 54 4.58 -13.00 2.07
N VAL A 55 5.11 -12.10 1.24
CA VAL A 55 4.67 -11.95 -0.17
C VAL A 55 5.10 -13.15 -1.01
N ALA A 56 6.28 -13.73 -0.77
CA ALA A 56 6.71 -14.95 -1.46
C ALA A 56 5.78 -16.14 -1.14
N GLU A 57 5.34 -16.27 0.11
CA GLU A 57 4.33 -17.27 0.52
C GLU A 57 3.00 -17.05 -0.19
N VAL A 58 2.53 -15.79 -0.29
CA VAL A 58 1.33 -15.45 -1.06
C VAL A 58 1.50 -15.86 -2.53
N ALA A 59 2.66 -15.60 -3.12
CA ALA A 59 2.93 -16.00 -4.50
C ALA A 59 2.92 -17.53 -4.68
N ALA A 60 3.43 -18.29 -3.70
CA ALA A 60 3.40 -19.76 -3.73
C ALA A 60 1.95 -20.31 -3.67
N GLU A 61 1.04 -19.60 -3.05
CA GLU A 61 -0.39 -19.95 -3.00
C GLU A 61 -1.16 -19.65 -4.29
N LYS A 62 -0.53 -18.94 -5.25
CA LYS A 62 -1.06 -18.63 -6.59
C LYS A 62 -2.44 -17.99 -6.57
N PRO A 63 -2.66 -16.85 -5.92
CA PRO A 63 -3.90 -16.11 -6.05
C PRO A 63 -4.07 -15.58 -7.48
N ASP A 64 -5.32 -15.43 -7.94
CA ASP A 64 -5.61 -14.75 -9.21
C ASP A 64 -5.33 -13.26 -9.12
N PHE A 65 -5.48 -12.67 -7.92
CA PHE A 65 -5.12 -11.29 -7.63
C PHE A 65 -4.98 -11.06 -6.11
N VAL A 66 -4.33 -9.95 -5.77
CA VAL A 66 -4.19 -9.46 -4.39
C VAL A 66 -5.02 -8.20 -4.20
N PHE A 67 -5.84 -8.14 -3.15
CA PHE A 67 -6.42 -6.89 -2.66
C PHE A 67 -5.43 -6.27 -1.67
N ASN A 68 -4.75 -5.20 -2.10
CA ASN A 68 -3.63 -4.63 -1.35
C ASN A 68 -4.09 -3.49 -0.45
N LEU A 69 -4.02 -3.69 0.87
CA LEU A 69 -4.29 -2.71 1.93
C LEU A 69 -3.01 -2.31 2.69
N VAL A 70 -1.83 -2.65 2.16
CA VAL A 70 -0.57 -2.33 2.84
C VAL A 70 -0.22 -0.86 2.63
N GLU A 71 -0.13 -0.11 3.73
CA GLU A 71 0.12 1.33 3.74
C GLU A 71 1.56 1.68 4.18
N SER A 72 2.25 0.75 4.83
CA SER A 72 3.60 1.00 5.34
C SER A 72 4.43 -0.27 5.42
N ILE A 73 5.75 -0.12 5.50
CA ILE A 73 6.70 -1.17 5.88
C ILE A 73 7.50 -0.66 7.07
N ASN A 74 7.50 -1.40 8.18
CA ASN A 74 8.14 -0.99 9.44
C ASN A 74 7.70 0.43 9.88
N ASN A 75 6.40 0.70 9.81
CA ASN A 75 5.78 2.00 10.12
C ASN A 75 6.30 3.17 9.27
N LYS A 76 6.82 2.87 8.08
CA LYS A 76 7.30 3.85 7.10
C LYS A 76 6.42 3.81 5.86
N GLY A 77 5.51 4.78 5.72
CA GLY A 77 4.61 4.89 4.59
C GLY A 77 5.33 5.07 3.25
N GLU A 78 6.50 5.76 3.27
CA GLU A 78 7.34 5.95 2.09
C GLU A 78 7.90 4.64 1.52
N LEU A 79 7.79 3.51 2.25
CA LEU A 79 8.24 2.20 1.80
C LEU A 79 7.10 1.30 1.30
N CYS A 80 5.85 1.76 1.31
CA CYS A 80 4.69 0.94 0.93
C CYS A 80 4.78 0.40 -0.51
N TYR A 81 5.51 1.08 -1.41
CA TYR A 81 5.71 0.66 -2.81
C TYR A 81 6.51 -0.65 -2.96
N PHE A 82 7.18 -1.12 -1.92
CA PHE A 82 7.89 -2.41 -1.99
C PHE A 82 6.94 -3.60 -2.20
N VAL A 83 5.73 -3.54 -1.64
CA VAL A 83 4.75 -4.62 -1.81
C VAL A 83 4.30 -4.75 -3.27
N PRO A 84 3.82 -3.68 -3.95
CA PRO A 84 3.59 -3.71 -5.39
C PRO A 84 4.80 -4.15 -6.22
N ALA A 85 6.02 -3.75 -5.82
CA ALA A 85 7.23 -4.19 -6.52
C ALA A 85 7.40 -5.72 -6.48
N LEU A 86 7.20 -6.34 -5.32
CA LEU A 86 7.26 -7.79 -5.16
C LEU A 86 6.12 -8.49 -5.91
N LEU A 87 4.88 -7.94 -5.85
CA LEU A 87 3.75 -8.50 -6.59
C LEU A 87 3.99 -8.46 -8.11
N ASN A 88 4.57 -7.37 -8.62
CA ASN A 88 4.99 -7.27 -10.01
C ASN A 88 6.07 -8.31 -10.37
N MET A 89 7.06 -8.53 -9.49
CA MET A 89 8.09 -9.53 -9.69
C MET A 89 7.50 -10.95 -9.82
N TYR A 90 6.44 -11.25 -9.07
CA TYR A 90 5.72 -12.52 -9.14
C TYR A 90 4.61 -12.53 -10.21
N SER A 91 4.42 -11.44 -10.95
CA SER A 91 3.36 -11.28 -11.96
C SER A 91 1.95 -11.49 -11.39
N ILE A 92 1.71 -11.06 -10.16
CA ILE A 92 0.42 -11.14 -9.49
C ILE A 92 -0.32 -9.81 -9.67
N PRO A 93 -1.51 -9.78 -10.28
CA PRO A 93 -2.35 -8.59 -10.33
C PRO A 93 -2.75 -8.13 -8.93
N TYR A 94 -2.83 -6.82 -8.70
CA TYR A 94 -3.22 -6.27 -7.40
C TYR A 94 -4.10 -5.03 -7.55
N SER A 95 -4.88 -4.73 -6.50
CA SER A 95 -5.68 -3.52 -6.39
C SER A 95 -4.83 -2.33 -5.92
N GLY A 96 -5.30 -1.12 -6.24
CA GLY A 96 -4.65 0.12 -5.84
C GLY A 96 -3.73 0.70 -6.92
N ASN A 97 -2.88 1.63 -6.51
CA ASN A 97 -2.00 2.34 -7.44
C ASN A 97 -0.80 1.47 -7.86
N PRO A 98 -0.32 1.63 -9.11
CA PRO A 98 0.87 0.93 -9.55
C PRO A 98 2.13 1.42 -8.81
N LEU A 99 3.18 0.60 -8.83
CA LEU A 99 4.45 0.85 -8.17
C LEU A 99 4.98 2.27 -8.39
N GLU A 100 4.99 2.73 -9.63
CA GLU A 100 5.54 4.03 -10.03
C GLU A 100 4.75 5.18 -9.39
N ALA A 101 3.43 5.08 -9.39
CA ALA A 101 2.58 6.10 -8.77
C ALA A 101 2.80 6.15 -7.25
N LEU A 102 2.87 5.01 -6.57
CA LEU A 102 3.16 4.98 -5.13
C LEU A 102 4.54 5.55 -4.82
N PHE A 103 5.57 5.14 -5.54
CA PHE A 103 6.93 5.66 -5.35
C PHE A 103 6.99 7.19 -5.50
N LEU A 104 6.33 7.74 -6.52
CA LEU A 104 6.31 9.19 -6.77
C LEU A 104 5.50 9.94 -5.72
N THR A 105 4.34 9.42 -5.32
CA THR A 105 3.39 10.15 -4.46
C THR A 105 3.68 10.04 -2.97
N THR A 106 4.50 9.10 -2.52
CA THR A 106 4.94 9.03 -1.12
C THR A 106 5.89 10.16 -0.75
N SER A 107 6.57 10.78 -1.70
CA SER A 107 7.39 11.96 -1.49
C SER A 107 6.65 13.23 -1.89
N LYS A 108 6.09 13.96 -0.93
CA LYS A 108 5.36 15.23 -1.20
C LYS A 108 6.19 16.24 -2.00
N ALA A 109 7.49 16.33 -1.71
CA ALA A 109 8.38 17.25 -2.42
C ALA A 109 8.60 16.83 -3.88
N LEU A 110 8.78 15.52 -4.14
CA LEU A 110 8.92 14.99 -5.49
C LEU A 110 7.62 15.15 -6.29
N THR A 111 6.49 14.81 -5.66
CA THR A 111 5.16 14.99 -6.25
C THR A 111 4.93 16.44 -6.68
N ALA A 112 5.16 17.39 -5.77
CA ALA A 112 4.99 18.82 -6.05
C ALA A 112 5.89 19.29 -7.20
N LYS A 113 7.13 18.80 -7.26
CA LYS A 113 8.05 19.12 -8.35
C LYS A 113 7.54 18.64 -9.71
N ILE A 114 7.10 17.38 -9.78
CA ILE A 114 6.58 16.80 -11.02
C ILE A 114 5.31 17.52 -11.46
N LEU A 115 4.37 17.75 -10.56
CA LEU A 115 3.13 18.48 -10.88
C LEU A 115 3.42 19.89 -11.41
N LYS A 116 4.38 20.59 -10.81
CA LYS A 116 4.80 21.91 -11.26
C LYS A 116 5.43 21.89 -12.65
N GLU A 117 6.22 20.87 -12.99
CA GLU A 117 6.80 20.70 -14.34
C GLU A 117 5.73 20.45 -15.41
N HIS A 118 4.52 20.03 -15.01
CA HIS A 118 3.36 19.84 -15.86
C HIS A 118 2.33 21.00 -15.76
N ASP A 119 2.76 22.18 -15.29
CA ASP A 119 1.90 23.38 -15.13
C ASP A 119 0.67 23.17 -14.24
N LEU A 120 0.72 22.18 -13.33
CA LEU A 120 -0.34 21.94 -12.36
C LEU A 120 -0.09 22.75 -11.08
N ALA A 121 -1.13 23.41 -10.60
CA ALA A 121 -1.06 24.21 -9.38
C ALA A 121 -0.77 23.32 -8.17
N THR A 122 0.27 23.66 -7.40
CA THR A 122 0.67 22.96 -6.18
C THR A 122 0.92 23.97 -5.05
N PRO A 123 0.71 23.57 -3.79
CA PRO A 123 1.16 24.36 -2.66
C PRO A 123 2.67 24.61 -2.70
N LEU A 124 3.11 25.74 -2.14
CA LEU A 124 4.54 25.99 -1.97
C LEU A 124 5.14 24.91 -1.07
N THR A 125 6.15 24.24 -1.59
CA THR A 125 6.82 23.14 -0.90
C THR A 125 8.25 23.54 -0.58
N TYR A 126 8.64 23.43 0.68
CA TYR A 126 9.97 23.74 1.16
C TYR A 126 10.63 22.47 1.69
N LEU A 127 11.89 22.24 1.33
CA LEU A 127 12.71 21.21 1.93
C LEU A 127 13.13 21.62 3.35
N PRO A 128 13.43 20.68 4.26
CA PRO A 128 13.91 21.00 5.61
C PRO A 128 15.09 21.97 5.62
N SER A 129 16.00 21.84 4.66
CA SER A 129 17.16 22.76 4.49
C SER A 129 16.77 24.20 4.12
N GLN A 130 15.56 24.43 3.64
CA GLN A 130 15.05 25.74 3.21
C GLN A 130 14.20 26.43 4.27
N VAL A 131 13.84 25.73 5.36
CA VAL A 131 12.98 26.29 6.43
C VAL A 131 13.57 27.56 7.03
N ASN A 132 14.89 27.62 7.19
CA ASN A 132 15.61 28.82 7.73
C ASN A 132 15.58 30.01 6.76
N LEU A 133 15.15 29.84 5.51
CA LEU A 133 15.01 30.91 4.53
C LEU A 133 13.63 31.57 4.57
N LEU A 134 12.68 30.95 5.29
CA LEU A 134 11.34 31.48 5.47
C LEU A 134 11.41 32.66 6.47
N LYS A 135 11.13 33.87 6.00
CA LYS A 135 10.95 35.01 6.90
C LYS A 135 9.59 34.87 7.58
N PRO A 136 9.51 35.09 8.90
CA PRO A 136 8.21 35.23 9.54
C PRO A 136 7.49 36.43 8.89
N GLY A 137 6.27 36.16 8.37
CA GLY A 137 5.38 37.20 7.87
C GLY A 137 4.71 37.95 9.00
#